data_eea575a640de3bed45e53f6a3d880dc0
#
_entry.id   eea575a640de3bed45e53f6a3d880dc0
#
_cell.length_a   1.000
_cell.length_b   1.000
_cell.length_c   1.000
_cell.angle_alpha   90.00
_cell.angle_beta   90.00
_cell.angle_gamma   90.00
#
_symmetry.space_group_name_H-M   'P 1'
#
loop_
_entity.id
_entity.type
_entity.pdbx_description
1 polymer ?
#
loop_
_entity_poly.entity_id
_entity_poly.type
_entity_poly.pdbx_seq_one_letter_code
_entity_poly.pdbx_strand_id
1 'polypeptide(L)'
;MAAALLGAVTLTSTRADERRFGYTYEPEVLPKGGMEFEQWVTLRTQRTGGAAVNQSNYNAWELREELEYGVTDRYSVSLYLNGKNTTFQDTSVAPATSSSKFEFQGVSIENRYMLLNPADHAVGLTLYLEPRFSWDEAEIEQKIILGQRHGDWKWALNLTHATEWSDNLHSTEGELEASFGVARDLNTHWSVGLEVRDHNELPEYKEWENTALFVGPVVNYRQEKWWATLSVMPQVFGRNYTGDPDGHRNLELEGHERWNIRLLVGISF
;
A
#
# COMPACT_ATOMS: atom_id res chain seq x y z
N MET A 1 -1.57 -12.73 60.34
CA MET A 1 -0.66 -12.17 59.31
C MET A 1 -1.11 -12.65 57.97
N ALA A 2 -1.77 -11.80 57.21
CA ALA A 2 -2.21 -12.09 55.84
C ALA A 2 -1.23 -11.39 54.89
N ALA A 3 -0.48 -12.18 54.13
CA ALA A 3 0.41 -11.71 53.07
C ALA A 3 -0.41 -11.47 51.80
N ALA A 4 -0.57 -10.23 51.38
CA ALA A 4 -1.15 -9.85 50.12
C ALA A 4 -0.08 -10.05 49.03
N LEU A 5 -0.31 -11.04 48.12
CA LEU A 5 0.45 -11.16 46.87
C LEU A 5 -0.04 -10.03 45.93
N LEU A 6 0.75 -8.97 45.79
CA LEU A 6 0.63 -8.07 44.66
C LEU A 6 1.20 -8.81 43.40
N GLY A 7 0.34 -9.33 42.57
CA GLY A 7 0.71 -9.77 41.25
C GLY A 7 1.09 -8.54 40.42
N ALA A 8 2.37 -8.43 40.07
CA ALA A 8 2.83 -7.47 39.07
C ALA A 8 2.23 -7.87 37.73
N VAL A 9 1.22 -7.14 37.27
CA VAL A 9 0.78 -7.19 35.88
C VAL A 9 1.90 -6.53 35.08
N THR A 10 2.73 -7.35 34.44
CA THR A 10 3.64 -6.87 33.41
C THR A 10 2.77 -6.42 32.25
N LEU A 11 2.56 -5.12 32.13
CA LEU A 11 2.08 -4.48 30.92
C LEU A 11 3.14 -4.80 29.86
N THR A 12 2.93 -5.84 29.07
CA THR A 12 3.64 -6.02 27.82
C THR A 12 3.26 -4.84 26.96
N SER A 13 4.21 -3.95 26.71
CA SER A 13 4.08 -2.89 25.72
C SER A 13 3.64 -3.57 24.42
N THR A 14 2.38 -3.40 24.03
CA THR A 14 1.88 -3.76 22.72
C THR A 14 2.60 -2.81 21.75
N ARG A 15 3.66 -3.33 21.10
CA ARG A 15 4.29 -2.56 20.03
C ARG A 15 3.30 -2.50 18.89
N ALA A 16 3.14 -1.28 18.35
CA ALA A 16 2.47 -1.02 17.10
C ALA A 16 2.98 -1.95 15.99
N ASP A 17 2.16 -2.28 15.04
CA ASP A 17 2.58 -2.91 13.78
C ASP A 17 3.32 -1.86 12.92
N GLU A 18 4.53 -1.50 13.37
CA GLU A 18 5.35 -0.44 12.79
C GLU A 18 5.77 -0.82 11.37
N ARG A 19 5.19 -0.21 10.37
CA ARG A 19 5.52 -0.47 8.97
C ARG A 19 6.81 0.24 8.56
N ARG A 20 7.80 -0.52 8.10
CA ARG A 20 9.06 0.01 7.58
C ARG A 20 8.99 0.37 6.10
N PHE A 21 7.97 -0.13 5.42
CA PHE A 21 7.78 0.02 3.98
C PHE A 21 6.46 0.74 3.69
N GLY A 22 6.44 1.51 2.61
CA GLY A 22 5.25 2.23 2.18
C GLY A 22 4.30 1.37 1.35
N TYR A 23 4.83 0.43 0.59
CA TYR A 23 4.05 -0.42 -0.33
C TYR A 23 4.09 -1.90 0.04
N THR A 24 5.19 -2.36 0.63
CA THR A 24 5.40 -3.76 0.98
C THR A 24 4.93 -4.03 2.41
N TYR A 25 3.97 -4.93 2.59
CA TYR A 25 3.51 -5.37 3.89
C TYR A 25 4.51 -6.32 4.54
N GLU A 26 4.63 -6.22 5.85
CA GLU A 26 5.41 -7.13 6.69
C GLU A 26 4.50 -8.25 7.23
N PRO A 27 5.05 -9.47 7.52
CA PRO A 27 4.21 -10.60 7.89
C PRO A 27 3.65 -10.55 9.31
N GLU A 28 4.12 -9.64 10.15
CA GLU A 28 3.58 -9.45 11.48
C GLU A 28 2.16 -8.87 11.41
N VAL A 29 1.33 -9.21 12.39
CA VAL A 29 -0.03 -8.66 12.58
C VAL A 29 -0.12 -8.01 13.95
N LEU A 30 -1.05 -7.08 14.11
CA LEU A 30 -1.28 -6.42 15.38
C LEU A 30 -1.64 -7.45 16.47
N PRO A 31 -0.99 -7.44 17.65
CA PRO A 31 -1.25 -8.43 18.69
C PRO A 31 -2.66 -8.27 19.26
N LYS A 32 -3.18 -9.35 19.85
CA LYS A 32 -4.53 -9.40 20.42
C LYS A 32 -4.83 -8.21 21.34
N GLY A 33 -5.92 -7.50 21.02
CA GLY A 33 -6.41 -6.35 21.78
C GLY A 33 -5.69 -5.04 21.44
N GLY A 34 -4.65 -5.06 20.58
CA GLY A 34 -4.04 -3.85 20.05
C GLY A 34 -4.98 -3.11 19.11
N MET A 35 -4.90 -1.80 19.10
CA MET A 35 -5.61 -0.93 18.17
C MET A 35 -4.63 0.08 17.59
N GLU A 36 -4.71 0.31 16.29
CA GLU A 36 -3.91 1.30 15.59
C GLU A 36 -4.76 2.07 14.60
N PHE A 37 -4.54 3.38 14.51
CA PHE A 37 -5.08 4.23 13.46
C PHE A 37 -3.95 4.59 12.51
N GLU A 38 -4.16 4.39 11.21
CA GLU A 38 -3.21 4.81 10.18
C GLU A 38 -3.84 5.82 9.23
N GLN A 39 -3.07 6.83 8.86
CA GLN A 39 -3.36 7.74 7.77
C GLN A 39 -2.37 7.49 6.64
N TRP A 40 -2.90 7.19 5.45
CA TRP A 40 -2.13 7.02 4.23
C TRP A 40 -2.36 8.20 3.31
N VAL A 41 -1.30 8.78 2.81
CA VAL A 41 -1.34 9.85 1.80
C VAL A 41 -0.43 9.43 0.67
N THR A 42 -0.99 9.17 -0.52
CA THR A 42 -0.22 8.81 -1.71
C THR A 42 -0.41 9.90 -2.77
N LEU A 43 0.69 10.47 -3.22
CA LEU A 43 0.73 11.33 -4.40
C LEU A 43 1.21 10.51 -5.59
N ARG A 44 0.36 10.42 -6.62
CA ARG A 44 0.72 9.90 -7.95
C ARG A 44 0.80 11.09 -8.91
N THR A 45 1.91 11.28 -9.60
CA THR A 45 2.11 12.47 -10.44
C THR A 45 2.90 12.18 -11.72
N GLN A 46 2.70 13.04 -12.73
CA GLN A 46 3.31 12.95 -14.05
C GLN A 46 2.81 11.73 -14.85
N ARG A 47 1.52 11.66 -15.06
CA ARG A 47 0.85 10.81 -16.04
C ARG A 47 0.66 11.64 -17.33
N THR A 48 0.90 11.07 -18.49
CA THR A 48 0.95 11.84 -19.76
C THR A 48 0.22 11.18 -20.93
N GLY A 49 -0.28 9.97 -20.81
CA GLY A 49 -0.96 9.24 -21.87
C GLY A 49 -2.36 8.77 -21.49
N GLY A 50 -2.99 7.97 -22.34
CA GLY A 50 -4.27 7.33 -22.12
C GLY A 50 -5.37 8.31 -21.74
N ALA A 51 -6.08 8.06 -20.66
CA ALA A 51 -7.14 8.93 -20.15
C ALA A 51 -6.65 10.33 -19.74
N ALA A 52 -5.33 10.51 -19.56
CA ALA A 52 -4.71 11.77 -19.18
C ALA A 52 -4.10 12.55 -20.36
N VAL A 53 -4.35 12.15 -21.62
CA VAL A 53 -3.74 12.75 -22.83
C VAL A 53 -3.93 14.28 -22.93
N ASN A 54 -5.05 14.80 -22.45
CA ASN A 54 -5.36 16.24 -22.41
C ASN A 54 -5.22 16.83 -20.99
N GLN A 55 -4.51 16.17 -20.10
CA GLN A 55 -4.40 16.54 -18.69
C GLN A 55 -2.93 16.85 -18.36
N SER A 56 -2.50 18.08 -18.59
CA SER A 56 -1.18 18.50 -18.14
C SER A 56 -1.17 18.77 -16.63
N ASN A 57 0.00 18.67 -15.99
CA ASN A 57 0.18 18.82 -14.55
C ASN A 57 -0.73 17.89 -13.73
N TYR A 58 -0.87 16.65 -14.18
CA TYR A 58 -1.66 15.62 -13.51
C TYR A 58 -1.09 15.26 -12.14
N ASN A 59 -1.96 15.29 -11.12
CA ASN A 59 -1.69 14.79 -9.77
C ASN A 59 -2.93 14.07 -9.25
N ALA A 60 -2.75 12.88 -8.72
CA ALA A 60 -3.76 12.16 -7.97
C ALA A 60 -3.29 12.01 -6.52
N TRP A 61 -4.10 12.50 -5.59
CA TRP A 61 -3.90 12.35 -4.15
C TRP A 61 -4.86 11.27 -3.66
N GLU A 62 -4.33 10.13 -3.25
CA GLU A 62 -5.09 9.05 -2.62
C GLU A 62 -4.95 9.16 -1.11
N LEU A 63 -6.09 9.10 -0.43
CA LEU A 63 -6.21 9.17 1.01
C LEU A 63 -6.86 7.88 1.49
N ARG A 64 -6.26 7.23 2.49
CA ARG A 64 -6.86 6.08 3.17
C ARG A 64 -6.73 6.30 4.67
N GLU A 65 -7.84 6.24 5.36
CA GLU A 65 -7.91 6.18 6.82
C GLU A 65 -8.17 4.74 7.23
N GLU A 66 -7.30 4.20 8.04
CA GLU A 66 -7.36 2.83 8.53
C GLU A 66 -7.57 2.79 10.03
N LEU A 67 -8.44 1.87 10.48
CA LEU A 67 -8.54 1.48 11.87
C LEU A 67 -8.31 -0.03 11.97
N GLU A 68 -7.15 -0.42 12.51
CA GLU A 68 -6.78 -1.81 12.70
C GLU A 68 -7.06 -2.28 14.13
N TYR A 69 -7.49 -3.56 14.25
CA TYR A 69 -7.69 -4.24 15.51
C TYR A 69 -7.12 -5.66 15.50
N GLY A 70 -6.28 -5.97 16.49
CA GLY A 70 -5.76 -7.32 16.73
C GLY A 70 -6.82 -8.20 17.39
N VAL A 71 -7.43 -9.10 16.64
CA VAL A 71 -8.46 -10.04 17.14
C VAL A 71 -7.82 -11.18 17.94
N THR A 72 -6.71 -11.69 17.44
CA THR A 72 -5.85 -12.69 18.11
C THR A 72 -4.38 -12.36 17.82
N ASP A 73 -3.43 -13.04 18.44
CA ASP A 73 -2.00 -12.86 18.14
C ASP A 73 -1.58 -13.33 16.73
N ARG A 74 -2.56 -13.81 15.92
CA ARG A 74 -2.33 -14.26 14.54
C ARG A 74 -3.34 -13.70 13.53
N TYR A 75 -4.30 -12.92 13.97
CA TYR A 75 -5.35 -12.39 13.11
C TYR A 75 -5.70 -10.96 13.48
N SER A 76 -5.56 -10.07 12.52
CA SER A 76 -6.03 -8.68 12.61
C SER A 76 -7.05 -8.37 11.51
N VAL A 77 -7.88 -7.39 11.78
CA VAL A 77 -8.87 -6.84 10.86
C VAL A 77 -8.75 -5.33 10.84
N SER A 78 -8.82 -4.75 9.65
CA SER A 78 -8.83 -3.30 9.48
C SER A 78 -10.06 -2.84 8.70
N LEU A 79 -10.53 -1.64 9.03
CA LEU A 79 -11.55 -0.93 8.29
C LEU A 79 -10.93 0.30 7.64
N TYR A 80 -11.14 0.47 6.33
CA TYR A 80 -10.65 1.62 5.58
C TYR A 80 -11.76 2.51 5.05
N LEU A 81 -11.49 3.81 5.04
CA LEU A 81 -12.18 4.79 4.20
C LEU A 81 -11.21 5.23 3.11
N ASN A 82 -11.66 5.18 1.84
CA ASN A 82 -10.81 5.44 0.69
C ASN A 82 -11.33 6.65 -0.08
N GLY A 83 -10.43 7.59 -0.41
CA GLY A 83 -10.73 8.77 -1.19
C GLY A 83 -9.62 9.13 -2.16
N LYS A 84 -9.98 9.79 -3.26
CA LYS A 84 -9.04 10.22 -4.28
C LYS A 84 -9.38 11.64 -4.73
N ASN A 85 -8.40 12.51 -4.80
CA ASN A 85 -8.54 13.85 -5.40
C ASN A 85 -7.60 13.98 -6.59
N THR A 86 -8.16 14.11 -7.78
CA THR A 86 -7.40 14.30 -9.03
C THR A 86 -7.42 15.77 -9.42
N THR A 87 -6.25 16.33 -9.70
CA THR A 87 -6.08 17.70 -10.19
C THR A 87 -5.26 17.71 -11.47
N PHE A 88 -5.67 18.52 -12.45
CA PHE A 88 -4.94 18.65 -13.72
C PHE A 88 -5.32 19.98 -14.41
N GLN A 89 -4.57 20.34 -15.45
CA GLN A 89 -4.95 21.37 -16.39
C GLN A 89 -5.50 20.71 -17.67
N ASP A 90 -6.77 20.98 -17.97
CA ASP A 90 -7.41 20.53 -19.20
C ASP A 90 -6.90 21.37 -20.37
N THR A 91 -6.17 20.72 -21.27
CA THR A 91 -5.59 21.32 -22.47
C THR A 91 -6.43 21.10 -23.73
N SER A 92 -7.57 20.42 -23.62
CA SER A 92 -8.54 20.26 -24.74
C SER A 92 -9.24 21.58 -25.08
N VAL A 93 -9.19 22.55 -24.16
CA VAL A 93 -9.76 23.91 -24.31
C VAL A 93 -8.68 24.97 -24.28
N ALA A 94 -8.93 26.11 -24.94
CA ALA A 94 -8.00 27.25 -24.96
C ALA A 94 -8.70 28.52 -24.44
N PRO A 95 -8.20 29.21 -23.39
CA PRO A 95 -7.02 28.83 -22.60
C PRO A 95 -7.27 27.58 -21.76
N ALA A 96 -6.21 26.84 -21.41
CA ALA A 96 -6.31 25.67 -20.55
C ALA A 96 -6.95 26.01 -19.19
N THR A 97 -7.83 25.15 -18.70
CA THR A 97 -8.56 25.35 -17.45
C THR A 97 -8.11 24.35 -16.37
N SER A 98 -8.03 24.83 -15.13
CA SER A 98 -7.74 23.94 -14.00
C SER A 98 -8.97 23.12 -13.62
N SER A 99 -8.79 21.83 -13.40
CA SER A 99 -9.80 20.90 -12.93
C SER A 99 -9.36 20.27 -11.60
N SER A 100 -10.34 20.00 -10.72
CA SER A 100 -10.15 19.25 -9.49
C SER A 100 -11.39 18.42 -9.25
N LYS A 101 -11.20 17.09 -9.03
CA LYS A 101 -12.29 16.15 -8.78
C LYS A 101 -11.93 15.30 -7.56
N PHE A 102 -12.79 15.37 -6.53
CA PHE A 102 -12.73 14.43 -5.42
C PHE A 102 -13.71 13.29 -5.66
N GLU A 103 -13.27 12.07 -5.41
CA GLU A 103 -14.03 10.84 -5.52
C GLU A 103 -13.89 10.03 -4.24
N PHE A 104 -15.01 9.60 -3.68
CA PHE A 104 -15.01 8.61 -2.62
C PHE A 104 -14.83 7.23 -3.26
N GLN A 105 -13.72 6.57 -2.93
CA GLN A 105 -13.31 5.28 -3.52
C GLN A 105 -13.85 4.08 -2.74
N GLY A 106 -14.73 4.32 -1.76
CA GLY A 106 -15.41 3.26 -1.04
C GLY A 106 -14.81 2.93 0.33
N VAL A 107 -15.29 1.81 0.86
CA VAL A 107 -14.90 1.24 2.15
C VAL A 107 -14.28 -0.13 1.91
N SER A 108 -13.18 -0.44 2.58
CA SER A 108 -12.58 -1.77 2.53
C SER A 108 -12.48 -2.40 3.92
N ILE A 109 -12.44 -3.74 3.93
CA ILE A 109 -12.24 -4.53 5.14
C ILE A 109 -11.05 -5.45 4.90
N GLU A 110 -9.91 -5.10 5.47
CA GLU A 110 -8.71 -5.92 5.42
C GLU A 110 -8.78 -7.04 6.46
N ASN A 111 -8.28 -8.21 6.09
CA ASN A 111 -8.13 -9.36 6.94
C ASN A 111 -6.71 -9.92 6.76
N ARG A 112 -5.92 -9.96 7.83
CA ARG A 112 -4.57 -10.56 7.83
C ARG A 112 -4.52 -11.75 8.77
N TYR A 113 -4.09 -12.90 8.26
CA TYR A 113 -3.92 -14.11 9.05
C TYR A 113 -2.49 -14.63 8.97
N MET A 114 -1.74 -14.52 10.06
CA MET A 114 -0.36 -14.96 10.18
C MET A 114 -0.29 -16.49 10.36
N LEU A 115 0.11 -17.19 9.32
CA LEU A 115 0.31 -18.65 9.32
C LEU A 115 1.60 -19.04 10.02
N LEU A 116 2.71 -18.36 9.70
CA LEU A 116 4.03 -18.60 10.26
C LEU A 116 4.54 -17.29 10.90
N ASN A 117 4.70 -17.30 12.21
CA ASN A 117 5.25 -16.16 12.93
C ASN A 117 6.77 -16.07 12.64
N PRO A 118 7.28 -14.91 12.13
CA PRO A 118 8.70 -14.75 11.85
C PRO A 118 9.60 -14.84 13.10
N ALA A 119 9.05 -14.69 14.30
CA ALA A 119 9.80 -14.90 15.55
C ALA A 119 10.13 -16.38 15.81
N ASP A 120 9.30 -17.30 15.30
CA ASP A 120 9.39 -18.73 15.57
C ASP A 120 9.88 -19.54 14.35
N HIS A 121 9.86 -18.93 13.15
CA HIS A 121 10.14 -19.61 11.88
C HIS A 121 11.21 -18.85 11.08
N ALA A 122 11.90 -19.57 10.21
CA ALA A 122 12.94 -18.98 9.34
C ALA A 122 12.39 -17.90 8.37
N VAL A 123 11.10 -17.99 8.03
CA VAL A 123 10.38 -17.00 7.23
C VAL A 123 8.98 -16.85 7.80
N GLY A 124 8.53 -15.63 8.02
CA GLY A 124 7.14 -15.30 8.34
C GLY A 124 6.26 -15.44 7.10
N LEU A 125 5.02 -15.88 7.28
CA LEU A 125 4.02 -16.00 6.22
C LEU A 125 2.67 -15.53 6.73
N THR A 126 2.10 -14.56 6.03
CA THR A 126 0.75 -14.04 6.30
C THR A 126 -0.08 -14.04 5.02
N LEU A 127 -1.33 -14.44 5.16
CA LEU A 127 -2.34 -14.32 4.12
C LEU A 127 -3.15 -13.05 4.35
N TYR A 128 -3.46 -12.38 3.28
CA TYR A 128 -4.19 -11.11 3.24
C TYR A 128 -5.39 -11.22 2.31
N LEU A 129 -6.51 -10.65 2.72
CA LEU A 129 -7.74 -10.51 1.93
C LEU A 129 -8.40 -9.17 2.25
N GLU A 130 -8.58 -8.32 1.24
CA GLU A 130 -9.30 -7.04 1.36
C GLU A 130 -10.40 -6.95 0.29
N PRO A 131 -11.68 -7.16 0.61
CA PRO A 131 -12.79 -6.68 -0.19
C PRO A 131 -12.96 -5.17 -0.03
N ARG A 132 -13.15 -4.46 -1.14
CA ARG A 132 -13.49 -3.03 -1.23
C ARG A 132 -14.82 -2.87 -1.94
N PHE A 133 -15.63 -1.93 -1.48
CA PHE A 133 -16.92 -1.61 -2.06
C PHE A 133 -17.09 -0.10 -2.20
N SER A 134 -17.52 0.34 -3.36
CA SER A 134 -17.89 1.70 -3.71
C SER A 134 -19.32 1.71 -4.29
N TRP A 135 -19.76 2.82 -4.89
CA TRP A 135 -21.11 2.94 -5.42
C TRP A 135 -21.34 2.07 -6.69
N ASP A 136 -20.33 1.96 -7.53
CA ASP A 136 -20.36 1.32 -8.86
C ASP A 136 -19.19 0.36 -9.08
N GLU A 137 -18.33 0.21 -8.07
CA GLU A 137 -17.13 -0.63 -8.11
C GLU A 137 -17.10 -1.58 -6.91
N ALA A 138 -16.53 -2.76 -7.14
CA ALA A 138 -16.13 -3.69 -6.09
C ALA A 138 -14.75 -4.25 -6.43
N GLU A 139 -13.95 -4.54 -5.42
CA GLU A 139 -12.62 -5.13 -5.59
C GLU A 139 -12.39 -6.21 -4.55
N ILE A 140 -11.64 -7.22 -4.91
CA ILE A 140 -11.09 -8.19 -3.96
C ILE A 140 -9.59 -8.26 -4.21
N GLU A 141 -8.83 -7.79 -3.22
CA GLU A 141 -7.38 -7.91 -3.20
C GLU A 141 -6.94 -9.07 -2.29
N GLN A 142 -5.97 -9.86 -2.76
CA GLN A 142 -5.40 -10.99 -2.04
C GLN A 142 -3.88 -10.88 -2.07
N LYS A 143 -3.19 -11.17 -0.94
CA LYS A 143 -1.73 -11.18 -0.89
C LYS A 143 -1.20 -12.40 -0.16
N ILE A 144 -0.05 -12.87 -0.63
CA ILE A 144 0.86 -13.71 0.13
C ILE A 144 2.00 -12.82 0.59
N ILE A 145 2.15 -12.68 1.90
CA ILE A 145 3.15 -11.81 2.52
C ILE A 145 4.21 -12.70 3.17
N LEU A 146 5.45 -12.56 2.71
CA LEU A 146 6.62 -13.24 3.25
C LEU A 146 7.57 -12.20 3.84
N GLY A 147 8.30 -12.55 4.90
CA GLY A 147 9.31 -11.64 5.43
C GLY A 147 10.05 -12.21 6.62
N GLN A 148 11.15 -11.55 6.97
CA GLN A 148 11.97 -11.92 8.11
C GLN A 148 12.84 -10.77 8.57
N ARG A 149 13.25 -10.80 9.83
CA ARG A 149 14.22 -9.92 10.44
C ARG A 149 15.50 -10.67 10.78
N HIS A 150 16.64 -10.09 10.40
CA HIS A 150 17.98 -10.62 10.71
C HIS A 150 18.84 -9.50 11.30
N GLY A 151 18.98 -9.49 12.62
CA GLY A 151 19.64 -8.41 13.34
C GLY A 151 18.96 -7.06 13.06
N ASP A 152 19.73 -6.11 12.50
CA ASP A 152 19.21 -4.79 12.13
C ASP A 152 18.48 -4.78 10.77
N TRP A 153 18.56 -5.84 10.00
CA TRP A 153 17.94 -5.93 8.67
C TRP A 153 16.56 -6.56 8.72
N LYS A 154 15.63 -5.99 7.98
CA LYS A 154 14.31 -6.54 7.73
C LYS A 154 14.05 -6.57 6.24
N TRP A 155 13.41 -7.62 5.76
CA TRP A 155 12.93 -7.73 4.39
C TRP A 155 11.51 -8.27 4.36
N ALA A 156 10.77 -7.91 3.34
CA ALA A 156 9.45 -8.45 3.04
C ALA A 156 9.25 -8.59 1.53
N LEU A 157 8.43 -9.55 1.13
CA LEU A 157 8.00 -9.81 -0.24
C LEU A 157 6.49 -10.04 -0.23
N ASN A 158 5.77 -9.29 -1.07
CA ASN A 158 4.35 -9.53 -1.29
C ASN A 158 4.12 -9.97 -2.73
N LEU A 159 3.25 -10.95 -2.89
CA LEU A 159 2.65 -11.33 -4.17
C LEU A 159 1.17 -11.02 -4.06
N THR A 160 0.71 -10.08 -4.87
CA THR A 160 -0.65 -9.55 -4.84
C THR A 160 -1.38 -9.91 -6.12
N HIS A 161 -2.63 -10.27 -5.97
CA HIS A 161 -3.62 -10.37 -7.03
C HIS A 161 -4.86 -9.60 -6.60
N ALA A 162 -5.34 -8.71 -7.47
CA ALA A 162 -6.61 -8.05 -7.29
C ALA A 162 -7.54 -8.31 -8.48
N THR A 163 -8.83 -8.31 -8.20
CA THR A 163 -9.87 -8.26 -9.22
C THR A 163 -10.79 -7.10 -8.90
N GLU A 164 -10.86 -6.16 -9.82
CA GLU A 164 -11.80 -5.05 -9.78
C GLU A 164 -12.96 -5.29 -10.74
N TRP A 165 -14.16 -4.98 -10.28
CA TRP A 165 -15.39 -4.90 -11.09
C TRP A 165 -15.86 -3.46 -11.07
N SER A 166 -15.94 -2.84 -12.24
CA SER A 166 -16.37 -1.46 -12.46
C SER A 166 -17.59 -1.41 -13.40
N ASP A 167 -18.07 -0.20 -13.73
CA ASP A 167 -19.27 0.02 -14.58
C ASP A 167 -20.47 -0.81 -14.12
N ASN A 168 -20.85 -0.67 -12.85
CA ASN A 168 -21.92 -1.46 -12.21
C ASN A 168 -21.67 -2.98 -12.33
N LEU A 169 -20.44 -3.42 -12.17
CA LEU A 169 -19.97 -4.82 -12.24
C LEU A 169 -20.03 -5.44 -13.63
N HIS A 170 -20.05 -4.63 -14.68
CA HIS A 170 -20.04 -5.12 -16.07
C HIS A 170 -18.63 -5.20 -16.68
N SER A 171 -17.69 -4.45 -16.16
CA SER A 171 -16.28 -4.51 -16.55
C SER A 171 -15.47 -5.22 -15.47
N THR A 172 -14.49 -6.00 -15.88
CA THR A 172 -13.61 -6.72 -14.93
C THR A 172 -12.16 -6.43 -15.30
N GLU A 173 -11.36 -6.10 -14.31
CA GLU A 173 -9.93 -5.91 -14.44
C GLU A 173 -9.18 -6.77 -13.42
N GLY A 174 -8.14 -7.43 -13.86
CA GLY A 174 -7.21 -8.16 -13.01
C GLY A 174 -5.93 -7.37 -12.81
N GLU A 175 -5.39 -7.38 -11.60
CA GLU A 175 -4.08 -6.82 -11.28
C GLU A 175 -3.17 -7.89 -10.70
N LEU A 176 -1.92 -7.88 -11.14
CA LEU A 176 -0.84 -8.67 -10.55
C LEU A 176 0.28 -7.74 -10.10
N GLU A 177 0.63 -7.84 -8.83
CA GLU A 177 1.71 -7.03 -8.27
C GLU A 177 2.69 -7.91 -7.49
N ALA A 178 3.98 -7.60 -7.66
CA ALA A 178 5.03 -8.09 -6.77
C ALA A 178 5.73 -6.90 -6.12
N SER A 179 5.79 -6.86 -4.79
CA SER A 179 6.55 -5.83 -4.09
C SER A 179 7.57 -6.47 -3.15
N PHE A 180 8.76 -5.87 -3.08
CA PHE A 180 9.85 -6.29 -2.22
C PHE A 180 10.46 -5.08 -1.52
N GLY A 181 10.63 -5.19 -0.21
CA GLY A 181 11.29 -4.19 0.61
C GLY A 181 12.46 -4.78 1.39
N VAL A 182 13.53 -4.01 1.51
CA VAL A 182 14.63 -4.30 2.43
C VAL A 182 15.02 -3.02 3.16
N ALA A 183 15.08 -3.08 4.50
CA ALA A 183 15.41 -1.93 5.35
C ALA A 183 16.40 -2.32 6.43
N ARG A 184 17.18 -1.34 6.87
CA ARG A 184 18.08 -1.46 8.01
C ARG A 184 17.69 -0.49 9.11
N ASP A 185 17.56 -0.98 10.33
CA ASP A 185 17.43 -0.15 11.52
C ASP A 185 18.80 0.53 11.80
N LEU A 186 18.83 1.85 11.75
CA LEU A 186 20.03 2.64 12.07
C LEU A 186 20.16 2.83 13.60
N ASN A 187 19.03 2.88 14.28
CA ASN A 187 18.89 2.96 15.72
C ASN A 187 17.44 2.58 16.11
N THR A 188 17.06 2.79 17.37
CA THR A 188 15.71 2.49 17.89
C THR A 188 14.59 3.25 17.20
N HIS A 189 14.89 4.40 16.59
CA HIS A 189 13.88 5.30 16.00
C HIS A 189 13.89 5.32 14.48
N TRP A 190 15.04 5.17 13.84
CA TRP A 190 15.19 5.36 12.40
C TRP A 190 15.53 4.05 11.68
N SER A 191 14.86 3.81 10.57
CA SER A 191 15.29 2.86 9.56
C SER A 191 15.27 3.48 8.17
N VAL A 192 16.14 2.95 7.30
CA VAL A 192 16.24 3.33 5.89
C VAL A 192 16.28 2.08 5.04
N GLY A 193 15.72 2.15 3.85
CA GLY A 193 15.65 0.99 2.98
C GLY A 193 15.38 1.33 1.53
N LEU A 194 15.11 0.29 0.77
CA LEU A 194 14.70 0.34 -0.63
C LEU A 194 13.45 -0.52 -0.80
N GLU A 195 12.55 -0.07 -1.66
CA GLU A 195 11.41 -0.83 -2.14
C GLU A 195 11.45 -0.99 -3.65
N VAL A 196 10.96 -2.13 -4.12
CA VAL A 196 10.71 -2.44 -5.53
C VAL A 196 9.24 -2.83 -5.63
N ARG A 197 8.55 -2.35 -6.64
CA ARG A 197 7.15 -2.67 -6.93
C ARG A 197 6.99 -2.88 -8.42
N ASP A 198 6.54 -4.05 -8.84
CA ASP A 198 6.21 -4.40 -10.21
C ASP A 198 4.68 -4.57 -10.28
N HIS A 199 4.02 -3.71 -11.04
CA HIS A 199 2.56 -3.66 -11.14
C HIS A 199 2.13 -3.90 -12.58
N ASN A 200 1.10 -4.72 -12.75
CA ASN A 200 0.66 -5.21 -14.05
C ASN A 200 -0.88 -5.24 -14.10
N GLU A 201 -1.45 -4.75 -15.20
CA GLU A 201 -2.89 -4.71 -15.46
C GLU A 201 -3.29 -5.74 -16.53
N LEU A 202 -4.40 -6.45 -16.27
CA LEU A 202 -4.94 -7.50 -17.11
C LEU A 202 -6.44 -7.28 -17.37
N PRO A 203 -6.82 -6.40 -18.31
CA PRO A 203 -8.22 -6.13 -18.65
C PRO A 203 -8.96 -7.41 -19.00
N GLU A 204 -10.12 -7.62 -18.36
CA GLU A 204 -10.97 -8.79 -18.55
C GLU A 204 -10.23 -10.15 -18.47
N TYR A 205 -9.01 -10.18 -17.89
CA TYR A 205 -8.11 -11.36 -17.88
C TYR A 205 -7.78 -11.93 -19.26
N LYS A 206 -7.93 -11.16 -20.33
CA LYS A 206 -7.73 -11.63 -21.70
C LYS A 206 -6.33 -11.39 -22.21
N GLU A 207 -5.73 -10.30 -21.79
CA GLU A 207 -4.42 -9.87 -22.25
C GLU A 207 -3.65 -9.15 -21.12
N TRP A 208 -2.36 -9.08 -21.28
CA TRP A 208 -1.49 -8.30 -20.42
C TRP A 208 -1.40 -6.90 -21.02
N GLU A 209 -2.02 -5.91 -20.39
CA GLU A 209 -2.08 -4.56 -20.94
C GLU A 209 -0.77 -3.83 -20.76
N ASN A 210 -0.27 -3.81 -19.53
CA ASN A 210 0.91 -3.04 -19.22
C ASN A 210 1.71 -3.64 -18.05
N THR A 211 2.92 -3.13 -17.89
CA THR A 211 3.82 -3.37 -16.75
C THR A 211 4.48 -2.07 -16.36
N ALA A 212 4.52 -1.77 -15.07
CA ALA A 212 5.26 -0.64 -14.51
C ALA A 212 6.10 -1.07 -13.31
N LEU A 213 7.42 -0.86 -13.40
CA LEU A 213 8.38 -1.16 -12.35
C LEU A 213 8.82 0.12 -11.66
N PHE A 214 8.62 0.17 -10.36
CA PHE A 214 9.02 1.26 -9.48
C PHE A 214 10.13 0.79 -8.54
N VAL A 215 11.14 1.63 -8.32
CA VAL A 215 12.23 1.36 -7.36
C VAL A 215 12.58 2.64 -6.65
N GLY A 216 12.56 2.63 -5.33
CA GLY A 216 12.84 3.85 -4.60
C GLY A 216 13.22 3.67 -3.13
N PRO A 217 13.75 4.73 -2.52
CA PRO A 217 14.10 4.75 -1.11
C PRO A 217 12.86 4.80 -0.22
N VAL A 218 13.01 4.21 0.96
CA VAL A 218 12.06 4.32 2.05
C VAL A 218 12.78 4.74 3.33
N VAL A 219 12.14 5.60 4.10
CA VAL A 219 12.58 6.04 5.44
C VAL A 219 11.43 5.86 6.40
N ASN A 220 11.70 5.21 7.52
CA ASN A 220 10.75 5.08 8.62
C ASN A 220 11.31 5.75 9.87
N TYR A 221 10.43 6.46 10.59
CA TYR A 221 10.68 6.98 11.93
C TYR A 221 9.62 6.45 12.88
N ARG A 222 10.03 6.02 14.08
CA ARG A 222 9.12 5.44 15.08
C ARG A 222 9.41 5.91 16.49
N GLN A 223 8.34 6.02 17.25
CA GLN A 223 8.31 6.29 18.68
C GLN A 223 7.49 5.19 19.37
N GLU A 224 7.31 5.30 20.67
CA GLU A 224 6.58 4.29 21.46
C GLU A 224 5.12 4.12 21.00
N LYS A 225 4.45 5.21 20.59
CA LYS A 225 3.02 5.24 20.27
C LYS A 225 2.69 5.69 18.86
N TRP A 226 3.67 6.04 18.05
CA TRP A 226 3.43 6.48 16.69
C TRP A 226 4.64 6.22 15.80
N TRP A 227 4.39 6.10 14.54
CA TRP A 227 5.41 5.95 13.52
C TRP A 227 5.02 6.68 12.24
N ALA A 228 5.99 6.93 11.40
CA ALA A 228 5.77 7.47 10.06
C ALA A 228 6.74 6.84 9.07
N THR A 229 6.24 6.52 7.88
CA THR A 229 7.02 5.93 6.78
C THR A 229 6.82 6.73 5.51
N LEU A 230 7.90 7.16 4.88
CA LEU A 230 7.90 7.86 3.60
C LEU A 230 8.62 7.02 2.57
N SER A 231 7.90 6.65 1.49
CA SER A 231 8.46 6.01 0.29
C SER A 231 8.37 6.95 -0.90
N VAL A 232 9.44 7.02 -1.69
CA VAL A 232 9.50 7.80 -2.94
C VAL A 232 9.86 6.85 -4.06
N MET A 233 8.89 6.51 -4.90
CA MET A 233 8.95 5.44 -5.88
C MET A 233 8.87 5.99 -7.30
N PRO A 234 10.00 6.36 -7.95
CA PRO A 234 10.01 6.63 -9.39
C PRO A 234 9.77 5.36 -10.19
N GLN A 235 9.01 5.47 -11.27
CA GLN A 235 8.97 4.44 -12.29
C GLN A 235 10.33 4.40 -13.00
N VAL A 236 10.98 3.24 -12.99
CA VAL A 236 12.30 3.02 -13.62
C VAL A 236 12.21 2.25 -14.93
N PHE A 237 11.13 1.51 -15.11
CA PHE A 237 10.79 0.80 -16.33
C PHE A 237 9.28 0.69 -16.45
N GLY A 238 8.76 0.71 -17.68
CA GLY A 238 7.36 0.47 -17.98
C GLY A 238 7.18 0.10 -19.45
N ARG A 239 6.12 -0.63 -19.73
CA ARG A 239 5.76 -1.04 -21.08
C ARG A 239 4.26 -1.24 -21.19
N ASN A 240 3.68 -0.67 -22.25
CA ASN A 240 2.35 -0.99 -22.72
C ASN A 240 2.46 -2.07 -23.81
N TYR A 241 1.62 -3.10 -23.76
CA TYR A 241 1.63 -4.24 -24.71
C TYR A 241 0.48 -4.18 -25.71
N THR A 242 -0.58 -3.41 -25.44
CA THR A 242 -1.81 -3.34 -26.23
C THR A 242 -2.01 -2.00 -26.93
N GLY A 243 -1.41 -0.93 -26.43
CA GLY A 243 -1.50 0.42 -26.98
C GLY A 243 -0.43 0.75 -28.02
N ASP A 244 -0.54 1.96 -28.57
CA ASP A 244 0.56 2.54 -29.33
C ASP A 244 1.79 2.70 -28.39
N PRO A 245 3.01 2.37 -28.88
CA PRO A 245 4.19 2.61 -28.08
C PRO A 245 4.27 4.10 -27.78
N ASP A 246 4.01 4.46 -26.54
CA ASP A 246 4.09 5.83 -26.11
C ASP A 246 5.49 6.37 -26.38
N GLY A 247 5.62 7.65 -26.69
CA GLY A 247 6.91 8.26 -27.02
C GLY A 247 7.90 8.30 -25.86
N HIS A 248 7.53 7.79 -24.69
CA HIS A 248 8.33 7.73 -23.47
C HIS A 248 9.10 6.40 -23.41
N ARG A 249 10.22 6.35 -24.06
CA ARG A 249 11.09 5.16 -24.09
C ARG A 249 11.29 4.57 -22.69
N ASN A 250 10.84 3.32 -22.49
CA ASN A 250 11.00 2.52 -21.28
C ASN A 250 10.18 2.95 -20.05
N LEU A 251 9.18 3.81 -20.19
CA LEU A 251 8.20 4.11 -19.14
C LEU A 251 6.79 3.87 -19.66
N GLU A 252 5.90 3.42 -18.81
CA GLU A 252 4.47 3.33 -19.06
C GLU A 252 3.80 4.49 -18.32
N LEU A 253 3.28 5.49 -19.04
CA LEU A 253 2.67 6.71 -18.48
C LEU A 253 1.23 6.92 -18.94
N GLU A 254 0.61 5.93 -19.54
CA GLU A 254 -0.81 5.91 -19.90
C GLU A 254 -1.68 5.36 -18.78
N GLY A 255 -1.35 4.20 -18.24
CA GLY A 255 -1.98 3.57 -17.09
C GLY A 255 -1.38 4.04 -15.76
N HIS A 256 -0.08 4.33 -15.74
CA HIS A 256 0.68 4.64 -14.54
C HIS A 256 1.28 6.05 -14.53
N GLU A 257 1.73 6.48 -13.38
CA GLU A 257 2.42 7.74 -13.14
C GLU A 257 3.94 7.53 -13.03
N ARG A 258 4.69 8.57 -13.37
CA ARG A 258 6.14 8.56 -13.24
C ARG A 258 6.61 8.47 -11.77
N TRP A 259 5.84 9.06 -10.85
CA TRP A 259 6.20 9.13 -9.43
C TRP A 259 5.04 8.70 -8.57
N ASN A 260 5.32 7.77 -7.67
CA ASN A 260 4.47 7.41 -6.56
C ASN A 260 5.17 7.77 -5.25
N ILE A 261 4.60 8.68 -4.47
CA ILE A 261 5.16 9.15 -3.20
C ILE A 261 4.12 8.86 -2.13
N ARG A 262 4.46 8.03 -1.14
CA ARG A 262 3.53 7.62 -0.09
C ARG A 262 4.07 7.95 1.29
N LEU A 263 3.26 8.65 2.06
CA LEU A 263 3.45 8.87 3.49
C LEU A 263 2.39 8.06 4.25
N LEU A 264 2.86 7.26 5.20
CA LEU A 264 2.04 6.56 6.19
C LEU A 264 2.33 7.15 7.55
N VAL A 265 1.31 7.32 8.39
CA VAL A 265 1.45 7.70 9.80
C VAL A 265 0.54 6.80 10.62
N GLY A 266 1.10 6.05 11.56
CA GLY A 266 0.37 5.18 12.47
C GLY A 266 0.42 5.68 13.90
N ILE A 267 -0.69 5.50 14.64
CA ILE A 267 -0.84 5.86 16.06
C ILE A 267 -1.49 4.68 16.79
N SER A 268 -0.78 4.12 17.77
CA SER A 268 -1.25 2.99 18.58
C SER A 268 -1.89 3.44 19.89
N PHE A 269 -2.90 2.71 20.34
CA PHE A 269 -3.71 3.01 21.53
C PHE A 269 -3.52 1.97 22.64
#